data_7e5ee17a77e5bbcb1af3c84fc37ed63d
#
_entry.id   7e5ee17a77e5bbcb1af3c84fc37ed63d
#
_cell.length_a   1.000
_cell.length_b   1.000
_cell.length_c   1.000
_cell.angle_alpha   90.00
_cell.angle_beta   90.00
_cell.angle_gamma   90.00
#
_symmetry.space_group_name_H-M   'P 1'
#
loop_
_entity.id
_entity.type
_entity.pdbx_description
1 polymer ?
#
loop_
_entity_poly.entity_id
_entity_poly.type
_entity_poly.pdbx_seq_one_letter_code
_entity_poly.pdbx_strand_id
1 'polypeptide(L)'
;MPSLKQINLTLWVKQAFDQSKGSAGARTLSAIVSQQHNVKLTRYKASKIMAQQGLVSRQLIRHRYSKADKEHAIHDNLLKRAFSPTAPNQVWTGDVTYIRTQAGFCYLAVVIDLFSRNIVGFAMSDSPDSKLTIQALNMAYIVRLSPENVLFHSDQGTHYTSRAFADAIVQCKGMEHSMSRRGNSLRA
;
A
#
# COMPACT_ATOMS: atom_id res chain seq x y z
N MET A 1 41.18 -4.72 24.48
CA MET A 1 40.50 -5.89 23.90
C MET A 1 39.02 -5.79 24.16
N PRO A 2 38.14 -6.17 23.23
CA PRO A 2 36.71 -6.16 23.49
C PRO A 2 36.34 -7.19 24.58
N SER A 3 35.41 -6.85 25.46
CA SER A 3 34.96 -7.79 26.51
C SER A 3 34.18 -8.95 25.87
N LEU A 4 34.15 -10.13 26.52
CA LEU A 4 33.36 -11.31 26.12
C LEU A 4 31.88 -10.91 25.84
N LYS A 5 31.31 -10.03 26.66
CA LYS A 5 29.96 -9.50 26.48
C LYS A 5 29.80 -8.72 25.16
N GLN A 6 30.82 -7.99 24.75
CA GLN A 6 30.80 -7.21 23.52
C GLN A 6 30.95 -8.10 22.28
N ILE A 7 31.75 -9.16 22.38
CA ILE A 7 31.91 -10.18 21.34
C ILE A 7 30.56 -10.89 21.09
N ASN A 8 29.91 -11.36 22.16
CA ASN A 8 28.62 -12.04 22.07
C ASN A 8 27.54 -11.15 21.46
N LEU A 9 27.45 -9.87 21.89
CA LEU A 9 26.49 -8.95 21.31
C LEU A 9 26.71 -8.73 19.81
N THR A 10 27.97 -8.64 19.37
CA THR A 10 28.32 -8.50 17.95
C THR A 10 27.90 -9.73 17.14
N LEU A 11 28.16 -10.92 17.68
CA LEU A 11 27.78 -12.19 17.06
C LEU A 11 26.25 -12.32 16.91
N TRP A 12 25.50 -12.04 17.97
CA TRP A 12 24.04 -12.12 17.98
C TRP A 12 23.39 -11.12 17.03
N VAL A 13 23.92 -9.88 16.97
CA VAL A 13 23.44 -8.88 16.01
C VAL A 13 23.68 -9.33 14.58
N LYS A 14 24.85 -9.92 14.28
CA LYS A 14 25.15 -10.46 12.95
C LYS A 14 24.23 -11.63 12.60
N GLN A 15 24.04 -12.58 13.49
CA GLN A 15 23.13 -13.71 13.29
C GLN A 15 21.68 -13.26 13.02
N ALA A 16 21.16 -12.33 13.83
CA ALA A 16 19.81 -11.80 13.64
C ALA A 16 19.68 -11.01 12.31
N PHE A 17 20.74 -10.31 11.89
CA PHE A 17 20.77 -9.64 10.60
C PHE A 17 20.74 -10.63 9.44
N ASP A 18 21.54 -11.69 9.49
CA ASP A 18 21.60 -12.74 8.46
C ASP A 18 20.27 -13.51 8.38
N GLN A 19 19.66 -13.87 9.52
CA GLN A 19 18.34 -14.48 9.58
C GLN A 19 17.24 -13.60 8.97
N SER A 20 17.35 -12.28 9.11
CA SER A 20 16.44 -11.33 8.45
C SER A 20 16.72 -11.14 6.95
N LYS A 21 17.66 -11.89 6.38
CA LYS A 21 18.14 -11.74 4.99
C LYS A 21 18.58 -10.29 4.68
N GLY A 22 19.15 -9.61 5.68
CA GLY A 22 19.64 -8.26 5.55
C GLY A 22 18.56 -7.18 5.57
N SER A 23 17.31 -7.49 5.95
CA SER A 23 16.21 -6.51 5.99
C SER A 23 16.09 -5.78 7.33
N ALA A 24 16.56 -6.38 8.43
CA ALA A 24 16.42 -5.80 9.76
C ALA A 24 17.35 -4.59 9.98
N GLY A 25 16.76 -3.48 10.42
CA GLY A 25 17.51 -2.29 10.86
C GLY A 25 17.83 -2.32 12.36
N ALA A 26 18.61 -1.36 12.85
CA ALA A 26 19.11 -1.29 14.23
C ALA A 26 18.00 -1.39 15.29
N ARG A 27 16.79 -0.82 15.02
CA ARG A 27 15.65 -0.94 15.97
C ARG A 27 15.15 -2.38 16.07
N THR A 28 14.95 -3.03 14.94
CA THR A 28 14.48 -4.42 14.86
C THR A 28 15.52 -5.38 15.48
N LEU A 29 16.81 -5.23 15.13
CA LEU A 29 17.88 -6.03 15.68
C LEU A 29 18.03 -5.87 17.19
N SER A 30 17.88 -4.63 17.72
CA SER A 30 17.92 -4.42 19.16
C SER A 30 16.78 -5.15 19.88
N ALA A 31 15.59 -5.19 19.32
CA ALA A 31 14.45 -5.90 19.88
C ALA A 31 14.63 -7.42 19.82
N ILE A 32 15.01 -7.97 18.65
CA ILE A 32 15.23 -9.42 18.45
C ILE A 32 16.28 -9.95 19.42
N VAL A 33 17.47 -9.32 19.44
CA VAL A 33 18.58 -9.77 20.30
C VAL A 33 18.24 -9.63 21.78
N SER A 34 17.55 -8.54 22.17
CA SER A 34 17.14 -8.37 23.57
C SER A 34 16.16 -9.45 24.02
N GLN A 35 15.23 -9.84 23.16
CA GLN A 35 14.22 -10.86 23.45
C GLN A 35 14.82 -12.27 23.44
N GLN A 36 15.64 -12.61 22.43
CA GLN A 36 16.18 -13.97 22.28
C GLN A 36 17.24 -14.33 23.33
N HIS A 37 18.02 -13.34 23.76
CA HIS A 37 19.17 -13.59 24.67
C HIS A 37 18.96 -12.98 26.07
N ASN A 38 17.77 -12.44 26.36
CA ASN A 38 17.43 -11.78 27.62
C ASN A 38 18.46 -10.71 28.05
N VAL A 39 18.92 -9.89 27.09
CA VAL A 39 19.91 -8.84 27.31
C VAL A 39 19.35 -7.47 26.89
N LYS A 40 19.72 -6.42 27.59
CA LYS A 40 19.34 -5.06 27.18
C LYS A 40 20.30 -4.55 26.10
N LEU A 41 19.90 -4.65 24.82
CA LEU A 41 20.60 -4.04 23.70
C LEU A 41 19.84 -2.80 23.25
N THR A 42 20.47 -1.62 23.34
CA THR A 42 19.84 -0.37 22.88
C THR A 42 19.97 -0.23 21.36
N ARG A 43 19.03 0.51 20.72
CA ARG A 43 19.09 0.86 19.29
C ARG A 43 20.45 1.50 18.92
N TYR A 44 20.96 2.38 19.79
CA TYR A 44 22.26 3.05 19.57
C TYR A 44 23.40 2.05 19.50
N LYS A 45 23.48 1.12 20.46
CA LYS A 45 24.51 0.04 20.45
C LYS A 45 24.36 -0.87 19.24
N ALA A 46 23.14 -1.27 18.89
CA ALA A 46 22.89 -2.05 17.67
C ALA A 46 23.36 -1.34 16.41
N SER A 47 23.05 -0.03 16.26
CA SER A 47 23.53 0.80 15.14
C SER A 47 25.05 0.86 15.07
N LYS A 48 25.72 1.02 16.24
CA LYS A 48 27.20 1.06 16.31
C LYS A 48 27.81 -0.28 15.90
N ILE A 49 27.24 -1.40 16.34
CA ILE A 49 27.68 -2.74 15.94
C ILE A 49 27.47 -2.96 14.44
N MET A 50 26.31 -2.57 13.90
CA MET A 50 26.05 -2.65 12.47
C MET A 50 27.10 -1.88 11.66
N ALA A 51 27.41 -0.64 12.05
CA ALA A 51 28.42 0.17 11.39
C ALA A 51 29.81 -0.48 11.44
N GLN A 52 30.22 -1.01 12.60
CA GLN A 52 31.51 -1.70 12.78
C GLN A 52 31.62 -2.98 11.94
N GLN A 53 30.51 -3.66 11.68
CA GLN A 53 30.44 -4.90 10.90
C GLN A 53 30.09 -4.68 9.42
N GLY A 54 29.94 -3.42 8.98
CA GLY A 54 29.52 -3.11 7.61
C GLY A 54 28.09 -3.60 7.27
N LEU A 55 27.24 -3.82 8.27
CA LEU A 55 25.87 -4.30 8.06
C LEU A 55 24.96 -3.13 7.67
N VAL A 56 24.49 -3.14 6.43
CA VAL A 56 23.58 -2.14 5.91
C VAL A 56 22.22 -2.79 5.64
N SER A 57 21.16 -2.36 6.34
CA SER A 57 19.84 -2.91 6.09
C SER A 57 19.35 -2.52 4.69
N ARG A 58 18.84 -3.51 3.95
CA ARG A 58 18.21 -3.29 2.65
C ARG A 58 16.89 -2.56 2.88
N GLN A 59 16.91 -1.24 2.74
CA GLN A 59 15.67 -0.47 2.71
C GLN A 59 15.00 -0.71 1.37
N LEU A 60 13.71 -1.02 1.41
CA LEU A 60 12.89 -0.97 0.20
C LEU A 60 13.01 0.44 -0.37
N ILE A 61 13.41 0.54 -1.63
CA ILE A 61 13.41 1.81 -2.36
C ILE A 61 11.98 2.31 -2.29
N ARG A 62 11.78 3.48 -1.63
CA ARG A 62 10.48 4.13 -1.61
C ARG A 62 10.10 4.48 -3.04
N HIS A 63 8.96 3.99 -3.48
CA HIS A 63 8.39 4.41 -4.75
C HIS A 63 8.21 5.93 -4.72
N ARG A 64 8.79 6.65 -5.69
CA ARG A 64 8.52 8.07 -5.88
C ARG A 64 7.19 8.17 -6.62
N TYR A 65 6.16 8.62 -5.93
CA TYR A 65 4.93 9.02 -6.59
C TYR A 65 5.24 10.11 -7.61
N SER A 66 4.91 9.87 -8.86
CA SER A 66 4.91 10.92 -9.89
C SER A 66 3.98 12.03 -9.41
N LYS A 67 4.50 13.26 -9.31
CA LYS A 67 3.62 14.42 -9.09
C LYS A 67 2.80 14.57 -10.37
N ALA A 68 1.49 14.45 -10.26
CA ALA A 68 0.62 14.65 -11.40
C ALA A 68 0.77 16.08 -11.92
N ASP A 69 0.98 16.20 -13.23
CA ASP A 69 0.77 17.43 -13.96
C ASP A 69 -0.75 17.66 -14.04
N LYS A 70 -1.14 18.80 -13.47
CA LYS A 70 -2.35 19.63 -13.74
C LYS A 70 -3.66 18.92 -14.15
N GLU A 71 -4.63 19.08 -13.36
CA GLU A 71 -6.07 18.80 -13.38
C GLU A 71 -6.48 17.61 -12.52
N HIS A 72 -6.66 17.91 -11.24
CA HIS A 72 -7.20 16.96 -10.28
C HIS A 72 -8.69 17.23 -10.10
N ALA A 73 -9.55 16.30 -10.54
CA ALA A 73 -10.93 16.26 -10.12
C ALA A 73 -11.00 15.67 -8.70
N ILE A 74 -11.08 16.53 -7.69
CA ILE A 74 -11.28 16.10 -6.30
C ILE A 74 -12.77 16.10 -6.03
N HIS A 75 -13.29 14.97 -5.56
CA HIS A 75 -14.68 14.80 -5.19
C HIS A 75 -14.85 14.76 -3.66
N ASP A 76 -16.00 15.17 -3.18
CA ASP A 76 -16.35 15.16 -1.76
C ASP A 76 -16.42 13.72 -1.20
N ASN A 77 -16.18 13.59 0.10
CA ASN A 77 -16.36 12.32 0.79
C ASN A 77 -17.85 12.04 1.06
N LEU A 78 -18.51 11.42 0.11
CA LEU A 78 -19.93 11.04 0.22
C LEU A 78 -20.13 9.82 1.09
N LEU A 79 -19.14 8.90 1.13
CA LEU A 79 -19.24 7.65 1.92
C LEU A 79 -19.31 7.90 3.42
N LYS A 80 -18.66 8.98 3.95
CA LYS A 80 -18.71 9.40 5.38
C LYS A 80 -18.49 8.26 6.38
N ARG A 81 -17.62 7.29 6.02
CA ARG A 81 -17.33 6.07 6.81
C ARG A 81 -18.48 5.06 6.89
N ALA A 82 -19.50 5.14 6.07
CA ALA A 82 -20.57 4.13 5.99
C ALA A 82 -20.10 2.90 5.20
N PHE A 83 -19.14 2.12 5.76
CA PHE A 83 -18.54 0.95 5.10
C PHE A 83 -19.40 -0.31 5.15
N SER A 84 -20.64 -0.23 5.58
CA SER A 84 -21.56 -1.37 5.68
C SER A 84 -22.83 -1.10 4.87
N PRO A 85 -22.77 -1.17 3.54
CA PRO A 85 -23.96 -1.08 2.70
C PRO A 85 -24.90 -2.27 2.97
N THR A 86 -26.17 -2.11 2.64
CA THR A 86 -27.23 -3.09 2.93
C THR A 86 -27.49 -4.06 1.77
N ALA A 87 -26.98 -3.76 0.58
CA ALA A 87 -27.15 -4.57 -0.62
C ALA A 87 -25.90 -4.52 -1.53
N PRO A 88 -25.71 -5.51 -2.41
CA PRO A 88 -24.64 -5.50 -3.38
C PRO A 88 -24.77 -4.32 -4.36
N ASN A 89 -23.63 -3.88 -4.91
CA ASN A 89 -23.55 -2.80 -5.89
C ASN A 89 -24.01 -1.43 -5.39
N GLN A 90 -24.18 -1.21 -4.09
CA GLN A 90 -24.41 0.13 -3.54
C GLN A 90 -23.12 0.93 -3.42
N VAL A 91 -22.05 0.29 -2.93
CA VAL A 91 -20.75 0.95 -2.72
C VAL A 91 -19.62 0.04 -3.19
N TRP A 92 -18.84 0.56 -4.12
CA TRP A 92 -17.57 -0.07 -4.53
C TRP A 92 -16.40 0.76 -4.03
N THR A 93 -15.30 0.11 -3.69
CA THR A 93 -14.04 0.78 -3.35
C THR A 93 -12.94 0.32 -4.29
N GLY A 94 -12.11 1.29 -4.70
CA GLY A 94 -10.94 1.04 -5.53
C GLY A 94 -9.63 1.34 -4.80
N ASP A 95 -8.62 0.50 -5.02
CA ASP A 95 -7.26 0.71 -4.52
C ASP A 95 -6.23 0.20 -5.53
N VAL A 96 -5.02 0.75 -5.48
CA VAL A 96 -3.88 0.32 -6.32
C VAL A 96 -2.74 -0.16 -5.45
N THR A 97 -2.40 -1.43 -5.59
CA THR A 97 -1.30 -2.09 -4.88
C THR A 97 -0.07 -2.20 -5.76
N TYR A 98 1.08 -1.95 -5.18
CA TYR A 98 2.40 -2.01 -5.81
C TYR A 98 3.04 -3.36 -5.52
N ILE A 99 3.24 -4.17 -6.54
CA ILE A 99 3.82 -5.51 -6.43
C ILE A 99 5.25 -5.47 -6.95
N ARG A 100 6.22 -5.79 -6.08
CA ARG A 100 7.62 -5.88 -6.47
C ARG A 100 7.89 -7.23 -7.13
N THR A 101 8.41 -7.21 -8.34
CA THR A 101 8.84 -8.38 -9.09
C THR A 101 10.36 -8.36 -9.29
N GLN A 102 10.93 -9.41 -9.86
CA GLN A 102 12.35 -9.46 -10.24
C GLN A 102 12.67 -8.45 -11.35
N ALA A 103 11.73 -8.15 -12.24
CA ALA A 103 11.88 -7.22 -13.36
C ALA A 103 11.57 -5.76 -13.00
N GLY A 104 11.08 -5.48 -11.78
CA GLY A 104 10.69 -4.13 -11.36
C GLY A 104 9.39 -4.11 -10.56
N PHE A 105 8.59 -3.07 -10.75
CA PHE A 105 7.27 -2.96 -10.13
C PHE A 105 6.18 -3.32 -11.13
N CYS A 106 5.17 -4.06 -10.67
CA CYS A 106 3.90 -4.25 -11.33
C CYS A 106 2.81 -3.65 -10.44
N TYR A 107 1.76 -3.14 -11.04
CA TYR A 107 0.68 -2.46 -10.34
C TYR A 107 -0.61 -3.23 -10.52
N LEU A 108 -1.32 -3.45 -9.43
CA LEU A 108 -2.61 -4.12 -9.40
C LEU A 108 -3.67 -3.12 -8.92
N ALA A 109 -4.60 -2.76 -9.79
CA ALA A 109 -5.82 -2.08 -9.39
C ALA A 109 -6.90 -3.10 -9.07
N VAL A 110 -7.62 -2.89 -7.98
CA VAL A 110 -8.69 -3.76 -7.52
C VAL A 110 -9.94 -2.94 -7.23
N VAL A 111 -11.11 -3.45 -7.62
CA VAL A 111 -12.42 -2.92 -7.25
C VAL A 111 -13.12 -3.95 -6.39
N ILE A 112 -13.58 -3.55 -5.21
CA ILE A 112 -14.24 -4.41 -4.21
C ILE A 112 -15.65 -3.88 -3.97
N ASP A 113 -16.64 -4.76 -4.01
CA ASP A 113 -17.99 -4.48 -3.52
C ASP A 113 -18.00 -4.57 -1.98
N LEU A 114 -18.31 -3.48 -1.30
CA LEU A 114 -18.25 -3.42 0.16
C LEU A 114 -19.31 -4.27 0.86
N PHE A 115 -20.44 -4.60 0.21
CA PHE A 115 -21.44 -5.49 0.77
C PHE A 115 -20.94 -6.94 0.79
N SER A 116 -20.57 -7.45 -0.38
CA SER A 116 -20.15 -8.84 -0.53
C SER A 116 -18.70 -9.09 -0.11
N ARG A 117 -17.90 -8.04 0.05
CA ARG A 117 -16.44 -8.09 0.29
C ARG A 117 -15.68 -8.83 -0.82
N ASN A 118 -16.30 -9.01 -1.97
CA ASN A 118 -15.71 -9.68 -3.12
C ASN A 118 -15.04 -8.69 -4.07
N ILE A 119 -13.96 -9.14 -4.69
CA ILE A 119 -13.34 -8.44 -5.81
C ILE A 119 -14.28 -8.59 -7.01
N VAL A 120 -14.74 -7.46 -7.55
CA VAL A 120 -15.64 -7.38 -8.70
C VAL A 120 -14.94 -6.97 -9.98
N GLY A 121 -13.77 -6.35 -9.88
CA GLY A 121 -12.92 -6.02 -11.01
C GLY A 121 -11.47 -5.85 -10.61
N PHE A 122 -10.56 -6.16 -11.53
CA PHE A 122 -9.13 -5.93 -11.34
C PHE A 122 -8.43 -5.71 -12.68
N ALA A 123 -7.25 -5.09 -12.63
CA ALA A 123 -6.36 -4.97 -13.77
C ALA A 123 -4.90 -4.94 -13.29
N MET A 124 -3.98 -5.33 -14.15
CA MET A 124 -2.54 -5.26 -13.89
C MET A 124 -1.83 -4.48 -14.99
N SER A 125 -0.79 -3.73 -14.63
CA SER A 125 0.02 -2.92 -15.56
C SER A 125 1.42 -2.70 -14.99
N ASP A 126 2.35 -2.35 -15.87
CA ASP A 126 3.69 -1.88 -15.50
C ASP A 126 3.71 -0.37 -15.18
N SER A 127 2.57 0.32 -15.29
CA SER A 127 2.40 1.74 -14.98
C SER A 127 1.19 1.97 -14.07
N PRO A 128 1.31 2.78 -13.00
CA PRO A 128 0.21 3.13 -12.10
C PRO A 128 -0.57 4.34 -12.63
N ASP A 129 -0.97 4.31 -13.87
CA ASP A 129 -1.73 5.39 -14.52
C ASP A 129 -3.26 5.20 -14.41
N SER A 130 -4.00 6.17 -14.93
CA SER A 130 -5.47 6.12 -14.93
C SER A 130 -6.02 5.01 -15.82
N LYS A 131 -5.29 4.54 -16.84
CA LYS A 131 -5.74 3.43 -17.70
C LYS A 131 -5.91 2.16 -16.88
N LEU A 132 -4.98 1.90 -15.95
CA LEU A 132 -5.05 0.76 -15.05
C LEU A 132 -6.34 0.77 -14.21
N THR A 133 -6.67 1.90 -13.58
CA THR A 133 -7.87 2.02 -12.73
C THR A 133 -9.16 1.99 -13.54
N ILE A 134 -9.16 2.57 -14.75
CA ILE A 134 -10.28 2.51 -15.71
C ILE A 134 -10.53 1.07 -16.15
N GLN A 135 -9.50 0.29 -16.44
CA GLN A 135 -9.65 -1.12 -16.82
C GLN A 135 -10.29 -1.94 -15.70
N ALA A 136 -9.85 -1.73 -14.45
CA ALA A 136 -10.44 -2.41 -13.29
C ALA A 136 -11.91 -2.00 -13.08
N LEU A 137 -12.25 -0.71 -13.23
CA LEU A 137 -13.62 -0.20 -13.16
C LEU A 137 -14.50 -0.82 -14.25
N ASN A 138 -14.04 -0.80 -15.50
CA ASN A 138 -14.80 -1.35 -16.63
C ASN A 138 -15.06 -2.85 -16.47
N MET A 139 -14.06 -3.60 -16.00
CA MET A 139 -14.25 -5.03 -15.69
C MET A 139 -15.33 -5.20 -14.62
N ALA A 140 -15.27 -4.44 -13.51
CA ALA A 140 -16.28 -4.50 -12.45
C ALA A 140 -17.69 -4.20 -12.98
N TYR A 141 -17.80 -3.15 -13.80
CA TYR A 141 -19.08 -2.72 -14.36
C TYR A 141 -19.70 -3.76 -15.26
N ILE A 142 -18.91 -4.40 -16.13
CA ILE A 142 -19.35 -5.48 -17.02
C ILE A 142 -19.71 -6.75 -16.24
N VAL A 143 -18.84 -7.19 -15.33
CA VAL A 143 -19.05 -8.42 -14.54
C VAL A 143 -20.30 -8.33 -13.67
N ARG A 144 -20.64 -7.13 -13.21
CA ARG A 144 -21.84 -6.86 -12.40
C ARG A 144 -23.06 -6.46 -13.23
N LEU A 145 -23.03 -6.68 -14.54
CA LEU A 145 -24.13 -6.41 -15.48
C LEU A 145 -24.58 -4.94 -15.49
N SER A 146 -23.62 -4.03 -15.46
CA SER A 146 -23.84 -2.59 -15.56
C SER A 146 -24.81 -2.01 -14.52
N PRO A 147 -24.51 -2.16 -13.21
CA PRO A 147 -25.38 -1.68 -12.16
C PRO A 147 -25.52 -0.17 -12.18
N GLU A 148 -26.67 0.33 -11.78
CA GLU A 148 -26.96 1.77 -11.70
C GLU A 148 -26.77 2.30 -10.28
N ASN A 149 -26.46 3.61 -10.17
CA ASN A 149 -26.39 4.36 -8.90
C ASN A 149 -25.38 3.80 -7.89
N VAL A 150 -24.23 3.31 -8.36
CA VAL A 150 -23.14 2.82 -7.51
C VAL A 150 -22.32 4.01 -6.99
N LEU A 151 -22.05 4.05 -5.70
CA LEU A 151 -21.07 4.98 -5.15
C LEU A 151 -19.67 4.36 -5.23
N PHE A 152 -18.80 4.91 -6.10
CA PHE A 152 -17.40 4.49 -6.19
C PHE A 152 -16.53 5.30 -5.26
N HIS A 153 -15.89 4.67 -4.28
CA HIS A 153 -15.03 5.33 -3.29
C HIS A 153 -13.57 4.99 -3.49
N SER A 154 -12.71 6.01 -3.51
CA SER A 154 -11.26 5.86 -3.64
C SER A 154 -10.49 6.79 -2.70
N ASP A 155 -9.18 6.64 -2.65
CA ASP A 155 -8.28 7.67 -2.14
C ASP A 155 -8.10 8.81 -3.18
N GLN A 156 -7.27 9.82 -2.83
CA GLN A 156 -6.91 10.91 -3.73
C GLN A 156 -5.62 10.59 -4.52
N GLY A 157 -5.42 9.33 -4.92
CA GLY A 157 -4.31 8.94 -5.79
C GLY A 157 -4.44 9.59 -7.17
N THR A 158 -3.30 9.89 -7.82
CA THR A 158 -3.26 10.58 -9.12
C THR A 158 -4.04 9.87 -10.22
N HIS A 159 -4.10 8.55 -10.15
CA HIS A 159 -4.83 7.69 -11.08
C HIS A 159 -6.36 7.79 -10.92
N TYR A 160 -6.87 8.13 -9.71
CA TYR A 160 -8.30 8.35 -9.45
C TYR A 160 -8.72 9.82 -9.63
N THR A 161 -7.81 10.78 -9.39
CA THR A 161 -8.09 12.21 -9.55
C THR A 161 -7.94 12.68 -11.00
N SER A 162 -7.56 11.83 -11.93
CA SER A 162 -7.39 12.16 -13.33
C SER A 162 -8.74 12.44 -14.01
N ARG A 163 -8.76 13.35 -14.98
CA ARG A 163 -9.94 13.62 -15.80
C ARG A 163 -10.44 12.37 -16.53
N ALA A 164 -9.51 11.56 -17.06
CA ALA A 164 -9.87 10.33 -17.75
C ALA A 164 -10.64 9.34 -16.85
N PHE A 165 -10.29 9.25 -15.56
CA PHE A 165 -11.03 8.41 -14.63
C PHE A 165 -12.40 9.01 -14.29
N ALA A 166 -12.50 10.34 -14.11
CA ALA A 166 -13.77 11.02 -13.91
C ALA A 166 -14.72 10.81 -15.10
N ASP A 167 -14.20 10.93 -16.33
CA ASP A 167 -14.97 10.65 -17.54
C ASP A 167 -15.46 9.20 -17.61
N ALA A 168 -14.64 8.23 -17.16
CA ALA A 168 -15.03 6.83 -17.09
C ALA A 168 -16.13 6.56 -16.05
N ILE A 169 -16.12 7.25 -14.92
CA ILE A 169 -17.21 7.19 -13.92
C ILE A 169 -18.53 7.70 -14.51
N VAL A 170 -18.49 8.83 -15.25
CA VAL A 170 -19.69 9.41 -15.89
C VAL A 170 -20.31 8.47 -16.94
N GLN A 171 -19.51 7.61 -17.58
CA GLN A 171 -20.02 6.60 -18.52
C GLN A 171 -20.77 5.46 -17.83
N CYS A 172 -20.56 5.26 -16.53
CA CYS A 172 -21.30 4.27 -15.75
C CYS A 172 -22.60 4.91 -15.22
N LYS A 173 -23.75 4.39 -15.62
CA LYS A 173 -25.07 4.99 -15.38
C LYS A 173 -25.36 5.27 -13.90
N GLY A 174 -25.49 6.55 -13.55
CA GLY A 174 -25.76 6.99 -12.18
C GLY A 174 -24.64 6.74 -11.18
N MET A 175 -23.42 6.39 -11.63
CA MET A 175 -22.30 6.19 -10.72
C MET A 175 -21.77 7.52 -10.21
N GLU A 176 -21.57 7.62 -8.90
CA GLU A 176 -21.00 8.80 -8.24
C GLU A 176 -19.60 8.51 -7.72
N HIS A 177 -18.69 9.48 -7.83
CA HIS A 177 -17.34 9.35 -7.31
C HIS A 177 -17.21 10.03 -5.94
N SER A 178 -16.75 9.30 -4.97
CA SER A 178 -16.48 9.76 -3.59
C SER A 178 -14.99 9.56 -3.28
N MET A 179 -14.36 10.53 -2.62
CA MET A 179 -12.95 10.44 -2.26
C MET A 179 -12.71 10.58 -0.77
N SER A 180 -11.80 9.79 -0.22
CA SER A 180 -11.32 9.99 1.16
C SER A 180 -10.54 11.30 1.27
N ARG A 181 -10.47 11.90 2.47
CA ARG A 181 -9.60 13.06 2.71
C ARG A 181 -8.13 12.65 2.56
N ARG A 182 -7.30 13.58 2.09
CA ARG A 182 -5.87 13.37 1.91
C ARG A 182 -5.22 12.92 3.23
N GLY A 183 -4.52 11.78 3.21
CA GLY A 183 -3.87 11.19 4.38
C GLY A 183 -4.75 10.30 5.26
N ASN A 184 -6.05 10.22 5.01
CA ASN A 184 -6.96 9.24 5.60
C ASN A 184 -7.14 8.08 4.61
N SER A 185 -6.14 7.21 4.49
CA SER A 185 -6.37 5.92 3.85
C SER A 185 -7.40 5.13 4.68
N LEU A 186 -8.12 4.22 4.04
CA LEU A 186 -9.12 3.32 4.62
C LEU A 186 -8.58 2.52 5.83
N ARG A 187 -8.23 3.19 6.92
CA ARG A 187 -8.01 2.52 8.20
C ARG A 187 -9.37 2.38 8.88
N ALA A 188 -9.90 1.16 8.79
CA ALA A 188 -10.95 0.69 9.64
C ALA A 188 -10.50 0.71 11.11
#